data_e6757d12682e31c698b15ced152a185d
#
_entry.id   e6757d12682e31c698b15ced152a185d
#
_cell.length_a   1.000
_cell.length_b   1.000
_cell.length_c   1.000
_cell.angle_alpha   90.00
_cell.angle_beta   90.00
_cell.angle_gamma   90.00
#
_symmetry.space_group_name_H-M   'P 1'
#
loop_
_entity.id
_entity.type
_entity.pdbx_description
1 polymer ?
#
loop_
_entity_poly.entity_id
_entity_poly.type
_entity_poly.pdbx_seq_one_letter_code
_entity_poly.pdbx_strand_id
1 'polypeptide(L)'
;SLGAKFIIFDEEALKKSQTTGGYAKKMGADYKKKQEQALEKAIPKNNIIICTALIPNKPAPLLILKKTLEKMQRGSVIVDLAVETGGNCELSEIDKIIDHNGVKIIGYANYPSRIPGDSSTLYSRNLFNFIKILINQETKKIKIDLKDEIIEKTLIAHQGKLMNL
;
A
#
# COMPACT_ATOMS: atom_id res chain seq x y z
N SER A 1 -3.20 -8.94 -18.10
CA SER A 1 -2.03 -9.03 -17.21
C SER A 1 -0.91 -8.17 -17.79
N LEU A 2 -0.24 -7.39 -16.98
CA LEU A 2 0.85 -6.49 -17.38
C LEU A 2 2.21 -7.21 -17.45
N GLY A 3 2.21 -8.56 -17.42
CA GLY A 3 3.44 -9.36 -17.49
C GLY A 3 4.24 -9.47 -16.19
N ALA A 4 3.71 -8.96 -15.06
CA ALA A 4 4.35 -9.09 -13.77
C ALA A 4 4.36 -10.57 -13.29
N LYS A 5 5.45 -10.95 -12.61
CA LYS A 5 5.58 -12.25 -11.96
C LYS A 5 5.33 -12.09 -10.46
N PHE A 6 4.44 -12.91 -9.91
CA PHE A 6 4.22 -12.96 -8.47
C PHE A 6 5.27 -13.84 -7.78
N ILE A 7 5.73 -13.41 -6.61
CA ILE A 7 6.52 -14.25 -5.71
C ILE A 7 5.53 -15.04 -4.86
N ILE A 8 5.26 -16.28 -5.27
CA ILE A 8 4.36 -17.18 -4.54
C ILE A 8 5.22 -18.06 -3.65
N PHE A 9 5.01 -18.02 -2.34
CA PHE A 9 5.74 -18.80 -1.35
C PHE A 9 4.83 -19.73 -0.53
N ASP A 10 3.52 -19.57 -0.64
CA ASP A 10 2.51 -20.44 -0.03
C ASP A 10 1.17 -20.28 -0.77
N GLU A 11 0.89 -21.18 -1.72
CA GLU A 11 -0.31 -21.12 -2.55
C GLU A 11 -1.61 -21.31 -1.76
N GLU A 12 -1.58 -22.20 -0.75
CA GLU A 12 -2.76 -22.45 0.07
C GLU A 12 -3.09 -21.26 0.98
N ALA A 13 -2.06 -20.67 1.57
CA ALA A 13 -2.22 -19.48 2.38
C ALA A 13 -2.67 -18.28 1.54
N LEU A 14 -2.20 -18.14 0.30
CA LEU A 14 -2.62 -17.09 -0.62
C LEU A 14 -4.13 -17.18 -0.93
N LYS A 15 -4.64 -18.37 -1.19
CA LYS A 15 -6.08 -18.59 -1.42
C LYS A 15 -6.93 -18.26 -0.19
N LYS A 16 -6.42 -18.52 1.02
CA LYS A 16 -7.09 -18.23 2.30
C LYS A 16 -6.97 -16.76 2.74
N SER A 17 -5.98 -16.04 2.23
CA SER A 17 -5.72 -14.64 2.61
C SER A 17 -6.57 -13.62 1.86
N GLN A 18 -7.19 -14.01 0.75
CA GLN A 18 -8.05 -13.12 -0.02
C GLN A 18 -9.32 -12.81 0.78
N THR A 19 -9.51 -11.54 1.11
CA THR A 19 -10.77 -11.02 1.65
C THR A 19 -11.56 -10.37 0.53
N THR A 20 -12.87 -10.33 0.65
CA THR A 20 -13.76 -9.60 -0.27
C THR A 20 -13.40 -8.13 -0.40
N GLY A 21 -12.74 -7.54 0.60
CA GLY A 21 -12.30 -6.13 0.61
C GLY A 21 -10.85 -5.89 0.16
N GLY A 22 -10.15 -6.89 -0.40
CA GLY A 22 -8.79 -6.72 -0.94
C GLY A 22 -7.66 -6.56 0.10
N TYR A 23 -7.95 -6.61 1.41
CA TYR A 23 -6.93 -6.56 2.45
C TYR A 23 -6.52 -7.96 2.89
N ALA A 24 -5.21 -8.14 3.15
CA ALA A 24 -4.69 -9.40 3.66
C ALA A 24 -5.14 -9.63 5.12
N LYS A 25 -5.61 -10.85 5.42
CA LYS A 25 -5.88 -11.28 6.81
C LYS A 25 -4.57 -11.36 7.60
N LYS A 26 -4.66 -11.17 8.93
CA LYS A 26 -3.53 -11.46 9.83
C LYS A 26 -3.15 -12.94 9.66
N MET A 27 -1.94 -13.17 9.16
CA MET A 27 -1.40 -14.50 8.93
C MET A 27 -0.54 -14.94 10.12
N GLY A 28 -0.47 -16.25 10.35
CA GLY A 28 0.34 -16.83 11.44
C GLY A 28 1.84 -16.61 11.28
N ALA A 29 2.60 -16.95 12.35
CA ALA A 29 4.05 -16.78 12.40
C ALA A 29 4.79 -17.54 11.28
N ASP A 30 4.34 -18.75 10.95
CA ASP A 30 4.96 -19.56 9.88
C ASP A 30 4.82 -18.90 8.50
N TYR A 31 3.68 -18.29 8.22
CA TYR A 31 3.49 -17.54 6.98
C TYR A 31 4.46 -16.37 6.88
N LYS A 32 4.59 -15.59 7.96
CA LYS A 32 5.54 -14.46 8.00
C LYS A 32 6.97 -14.91 7.75
N LYS A 33 7.38 -16.03 8.35
CA LYS A 33 8.71 -16.60 8.17
C LYS A 33 8.95 -17.03 6.71
N LYS A 34 7.98 -17.71 6.09
CA LYS A 34 8.04 -18.08 4.67
C LYS A 34 8.11 -16.84 3.78
N GLN A 35 7.31 -15.82 4.07
CA GLN A 35 7.32 -14.53 3.37
C GLN A 35 8.70 -13.85 3.46
N GLU A 36 9.25 -13.73 4.67
CA GLU A 36 10.57 -13.15 4.90
C GLU A 36 11.65 -13.88 4.10
N GLN A 37 11.66 -15.20 4.14
CA GLN A 37 12.62 -16.02 3.39
C GLN A 37 12.49 -15.85 1.87
N ALA A 38 11.27 -15.74 1.35
CA ALA A 38 11.03 -15.52 -0.06
C ALA A 38 11.49 -14.13 -0.51
N LEU A 39 11.19 -13.10 0.29
CA LEU A 39 11.66 -11.74 0.05
C LEU A 39 13.18 -11.63 0.13
N GLU A 40 13.81 -12.27 1.13
CA GLU A 40 15.27 -12.29 1.29
C GLU A 40 16.00 -12.91 0.08
N LYS A 41 15.36 -13.86 -0.62
CA LYS A 41 15.87 -14.47 -1.86
C LYS A 41 15.58 -13.65 -3.12
N ALA A 42 14.46 -12.95 -3.14
CA ALA A 42 14.00 -12.24 -4.34
C ALA A 42 14.56 -10.81 -4.43
N ILE A 43 14.58 -10.08 -3.33
CA ILE A 43 14.97 -8.67 -3.26
C ILE A 43 16.38 -8.43 -3.85
N PRO A 44 17.42 -9.18 -3.48
CA PRO A 44 18.79 -8.94 -3.98
C PRO A 44 18.96 -9.09 -5.49
N LYS A 45 18.00 -9.70 -6.18
CA LYS A 45 18.04 -9.92 -7.64
C LYS A 45 17.49 -8.72 -8.43
N ASN A 46 17.01 -7.69 -7.74
CA ASN A 46 16.38 -6.53 -8.37
C ASN A 46 17.23 -5.27 -8.17
N ASN A 47 17.28 -4.44 -9.21
CA ASN A 47 18.00 -3.18 -9.19
C ASN A 47 17.14 -2.02 -8.66
N ILE A 48 15.81 -2.13 -8.84
CA ILE A 48 14.85 -1.12 -8.37
C ILE A 48 13.75 -1.83 -7.60
N ILE A 49 13.46 -1.35 -6.39
CA ILE A 49 12.38 -1.83 -5.53
C ILE A 49 11.51 -0.66 -5.14
N ILE A 50 10.21 -0.82 -5.28
CA ILE A 50 9.22 0.16 -4.84
C ILE A 50 8.36 -0.49 -3.75
N CYS A 51 8.43 0.07 -2.54
CA CYS A 51 7.69 -0.39 -1.38
C CYS A 51 6.40 0.41 -1.23
N THR A 52 5.27 -0.28 -1.19
CA THR A 52 3.93 0.32 -1.12
C THR A 52 3.02 -0.33 -0.09
N ALA A 53 3.56 -1.18 0.79
CA ALA A 53 2.76 -1.92 1.75
C ALA A 53 2.32 -1.01 2.90
N LEU A 54 1.05 -0.65 2.92
CA LEU A 54 0.43 0.17 3.94
C LEU A 54 -0.74 -0.58 4.60
N ILE A 55 -0.90 -0.38 5.90
CA ILE A 55 -2.04 -0.89 6.66
C ILE A 55 -2.78 0.33 7.23
N PRO A 56 -4.06 0.54 6.90
CA PRO A 56 -4.81 1.69 7.40
C PRO A 56 -4.74 1.79 8.93
N ASN A 57 -4.41 2.97 9.44
CA ASN A 57 -4.33 3.29 10.87
C ASN A 57 -3.35 2.41 11.68
N LYS A 58 -2.34 1.82 11.04
CA LYS A 58 -1.30 1.00 11.70
C LYS A 58 0.07 1.29 11.10
N PRO A 59 1.15 1.00 11.85
CA PRO A 59 2.50 1.05 11.28
C PRO A 59 2.62 0.15 10.05
N ALA A 60 3.40 0.62 9.07
CA ALA A 60 3.72 -0.16 7.88
C ALA A 60 4.44 -1.47 8.26
N PRO A 61 4.20 -2.57 7.54
CA PRO A 61 4.91 -3.81 7.80
C PRO A 61 6.38 -3.67 7.35
N LEU A 62 7.31 -4.09 8.20
CA LEU A 62 8.71 -4.19 7.86
C LEU A 62 8.91 -5.40 6.93
N LEU A 63 9.41 -5.16 5.72
CA LEU A 63 9.56 -6.17 4.66
C LEU A 63 11.02 -6.37 4.24
N ILE A 64 11.83 -5.32 4.29
CA ILE A 64 13.22 -5.32 3.86
C ILE A 64 14.12 -5.05 5.06
N LEU A 65 14.74 -6.11 5.56
CA LEU A 65 15.66 -6.03 6.68
C LEU A 65 17.06 -5.60 6.21
N LYS A 66 17.85 -5.02 7.10
CA LYS A 66 19.24 -4.63 6.84
C LYS A 66 20.07 -5.78 6.26
N LYS A 67 19.94 -6.99 6.80
CA LYS A 67 20.60 -8.21 6.29
C LYS A 67 20.29 -8.52 4.81
N THR A 68 19.11 -8.10 4.33
CA THR A 68 18.71 -8.27 2.92
C THR A 68 19.33 -7.20 2.05
N LEU A 69 19.44 -5.97 2.56
CA LEU A 69 20.11 -4.85 1.87
C LEU A 69 21.59 -5.16 1.60
N GLU A 70 22.27 -5.81 2.56
CA GLU A 70 23.68 -6.19 2.44
C GLU A 70 23.96 -7.18 1.29
N LYS A 71 22.91 -7.85 0.79
CA LYS A 71 22.99 -8.78 -0.34
C LYS A 71 22.65 -8.13 -1.69
N MET A 72 22.20 -6.87 -1.68
CA MET A 72 21.84 -6.15 -2.90
C MET A 72 23.08 -5.65 -3.65
N GLN A 73 22.93 -5.52 -4.97
CA GLN A 73 23.99 -4.98 -5.80
C GLN A 73 24.15 -3.47 -5.57
N ARG A 74 25.41 -3.02 -5.54
CA ARG A 74 25.72 -1.58 -5.51
C ARG A 74 25.08 -0.89 -6.72
N GLY A 75 24.53 0.30 -6.49
CA GLY A 75 23.78 1.05 -7.52
C GLY A 75 22.27 0.71 -7.53
N SER A 76 21.83 -0.29 -6.75
CA SER A 76 20.40 -0.54 -6.59
C SER A 76 19.71 0.57 -5.82
N VAL A 77 18.39 0.73 -6.07
CA VAL A 77 17.58 1.79 -5.47
C VAL A 77 16.33 1.18 -4.84
N ILE A 78 16.00 1.62 -3.63
CA ILE A 78 14.75 1.32 -2.94
C ILE A 78 13.99 2.64 -2.78
N VAL A 79 12.73 2.67 -3.21
CA VAL A 79 11.81 3.78 -2.96
C VAL A 79 10.76 3.31 -1.98
N ASP A 80 10.77 3.87 -0.77
CA ASP A 80 9.85 3.49 0.30
C ASP A 80 8.72 4.51 0.43
N LEU A 81 7.57 4.19 -0.16
CA LEU A 81 6.37 5.03 -0.08
C LEU A 81 5.63 4.92 1.26
N ALA A 82 6.04 3.97 2.12
CA ALA A 82 5.43 3.75 3.42
C ALA A 82 6.17 4.44 4.57
N VAL A 83 7.19 5.24 4.27
CA VAL A 83 8.09 5.83 5.28
C VAL A 83 7.37 6.67 6.33
N GLU A 84 6.29 7.39 5.98
CA GLU A 84 5.48 8.21 6.91
C GLU A 84 4.82 7.37 8.01
N THR A 85 4.61 6.09 7.79
CA THR A 85 4.02 5.16 8.75
C THR A 85 5.02 4.13 9.28
N GLY A 86 6.31 4.47 9.25
CA GLY A 86 7.40 3.64 9.76
C GLY A 86 8.24 2.93 8.70
N GLY A 87 7.79 2.91 7.44
CA GLY A 87 8.53 2.33 6.31
C GLY A 87 8.44 0.81 6.18
N ASN A 88 8.66 0.34 4.96
CA ASN A 88 8.79 -1.09 4.67
C ASN A 88 10.25 -1.55 4.68
N CYS A 89 11.21 -0.64 4.65
CA CYS A 89 12.63 -0.90 4.69
C CYS A 89 13.21 -0.42 6.02
N GLU A 90 13.99 -1.28 6.69
CA GLU A 90 14.54 -1.03 8.03
C GLU A 90 15.40 0.24 8.13
N LEU A 91 16.08 0.61 7.05
CA LEU A 91 16.94 1.79 7.01
C LEU A 91 16.28 3.01 6.35
N SER A 92 14.98 2.95 6.05
CA SER A 92 14.25 4.12 5.54
C SER A 92 14.17 5.20 6.62
N GLU A 93 14.48 6.44 6.23
CA GLU A 93 14.29 7.63 7.07
C GLU A 93 13.46 8.65 6.32
N ILE A 94 12.52 9.28 7.04
CA ILE A 94 11.61 10.25 6.45
C ILE A 94 12.37 11.44 5.85
N ASP A 95 12.01 11.82 4.63
CA ASP A 95 12.59 12.91 3.84
C ASP A 95 14.11 12.82 3.59
N LYS A 96 14.66 11.61 3.69
CA LYS A 96 16.08 11.37 3.42
C LYS A 96 16.33 10.39 2.28
N ILE A 97 17.52 10.49 1.74
CA ILE A 97 18.14 9.46 0.90
C ILE A 97 19.29 8.88 1.69
N ILE A 98 19.19 7.61 2.04
CA ILE A 98 20.23 6.86 2.75
C ILE A 98 21.04 6.07 1.73
N ASP A 99 22.35 6.15 1.80
CA ASP A 99 23.27 5.27 1.06
C ASP A 99 23.80 4.21 2.03
N HIS A 100 23.42 2.96 1.79
CA HIS A 100 23.92 1.82 2.56
C HIS A 100 24.69 0.87 1.64
N ASN A 101 26.02 0.88 1.74
CA ASN A 101 26.91 0.06 0.91
C ASN A 101 26.70 0.25 -0.60
N GLY A 102 26.32 1.46 -1.04
CA GLY A 102 26.03 1.79 -2.44
C GLY A 102 24.62 1.43 -2.89
N VAL A 103 23.73 0.99 -2.00
CA VAL A 103 22.29 0.88 -2.24
C VAL A 103 21.61 2.16 -1.74
N LYS A 104 20.88 2.84 -2.60
CA LYS A 104 20.17 4.07 -2.24
C LYS A 104 18.75 3.76 -1.77
N ILE A 105 18.41 4.25 -0.59
CA ILE A 105 17.08 4.11 0.01
C ILE A 105 16.45 5.49 0.06
N ILE A 106 15.38 5.69 -0.70
CA ILE A 106 14.68 6.97 -0.84
C ILE A 106 13.41 6.91 0.01
N GLY A 107 13.40 7.69 1.10
CA GLY A 107 12.30 7.76 2.07
C GLY A 107 11.60 9.13 2.04
N TYR A 108 11.27 9.64 0.87
CA TYR A 108 10.55 10.90 0.81
C TYR A 108 9.10 10.74 1.28
N ALA A 109 8.65 11.66 2.11
CA ALA A 109 7.25 11.83 2.43
C ALA A 109 6.51 12.59 1.33
N ASN A 110 5.19 12.47 1.33
CA ASN A 110 4.30 13.25 0.47
C ASN A 110 4.70 13.27 -1.01
N TYR A 111 4.92 12.10 -1.60
CA TYR A 111 5.19 11.97 -3.04
C TYR A 111 4.17 12.69 -3.94
N PRO A 112 2.86 12.72 -3.61
CA PRO A 112 1.88 13.44 -4.43
C PRO A 112 2.21 14.91 -4.66
N SER A 113 2.80 15.61 -3.68
CA SER A 113 3.19 17.02 -3.82
C SER A 113 4.37 17.23 -4.74
N ARG A 114 5.15 16.18 -5.04
CA ARG A 114 6.31 16.25 -5.97
C ARG A 114 5.93 16.14 -7.44
N ILE A 115 4.72 15.63 -7.72
CA ILE A 115 4.12 15.54 -9.06
C ILE A 115 2.68 16.06 -9.01
N PRO A 116 2.48 17.35 -8.67
CA PRO A 116 1.17 17.89 -8.31
C PRO A 116 0.15 17.81 -9.44
N GLY A 117 0.56 17.94 -10.70
CA GLY A 117 -0.34 17.86 -11.86
C GLY A 117 -1.01 16.50 -11.98
N ASP A 118 -0.22 15.43 -11.97
CA ASP A 118 -0.74 14.06 -12.08
C ASP A 118 -1.54 13.65 -10.83
N SER A 119 -1.00 13.99 -9.67
CA SER A 119 -1.65 13.67 -8.38
C SER A 119 -3.02 14.33 -8.25
N SER A 120 -3.14 15.62 -8.60
CA SER A 120 -4.41 16.35 -8.60
C SER A 120 -5.40 15.77 -9.60
N THR A 121 -4.94 15.37 -10.78
CA THR A 121 -5.77 14.76 -11.82
C THR A 121 -6.33 13.41 -11.34
N LEU A 122 -5.49 12.57 -10.76
CA LEU A 122 -5.91 11.26 -10.23
C LEU A 122 -6.86 11.41 -9.04
N TYR A 123 -6.56 12.33 -8.12
CA TYR A 123 -7.39 12.58 -6.94
C TYR A 123 -8.77 13.15 -7.33
N SER A 124 -8.80 14.12 -8.23
CA SER A 124 -10.08 14.69 -8.72
C SER A 124 -10.96 13.65 -9.43
N ARG A 125 -10.34 12.71 -10.16
CA ARG A 125 -11.08 11.60 -10.76
C ARG A 125 -11.67 10.66 -9.69
N ASN A 126 -10.95 10.38 -8.62
CA ASN A 126 -11.46 9.57 -7.51
C ASN A 126 -12.62 10.27 -6.82
N LEU A 127 -12.51 11.57 -6.54
CA LEU A 127 -13.60 12.37 -5.96
C LEU A 127 -14.84 12.39 -6.88
N PHE A 128 -14.63 12.59 -8.17
CA PHE A 128 -15.72 12.57 -9.13
C PHE A 128 -16.43 11.21 -9.18
N ASN A 129 -15.70 10.11 -9.18
CA ASN A 129 -16.27 8.78 -9.14
C ASN A 129 -17.04 8.53 -7.84
N PHE A 130 -16.52 8.99 -6.70
CA PHE A 130 -17.21 8.91 -5.41
C PHE A 130 -18.52 9.72 -5.43
N ILE A 131 -18.50 10.96 -5.95
CA ILE A 131 -19.70 11.79 -6.07
C ILE A 131 -20.75 11.11 -6.96
N LYS A 132 -20.33 10.45 -8.04
CA LYS A 132 -21.27 9.75 -8.93
C LYS A 132 -22.13 8.70 -8.23
N ILE A 133 -21.59 7.95 -7.29
CA ILE A 133 -22.37 6.93 -6.55
C ILE A 133 -23.38 7.55 -5.58
N LEU A 134 -23.14 8.81 -5.17
CA LEU A 134 -24.04 9.57 -4.30
C LEU A 134 -25.18 10.28 -5.07
N ILE A 135 -25.21 10.25 -6.40
CA ILE A 135 -26.18 10.94 -7.20
C ILE A 135 -27.07 9.94 -7.93
N ASN A 136 -28.37 10.03 -7.69
CA ASN A 136 -29.36 9.32 -8.51
C ASN A 136 -29.36 9.92 -9.92
N GLN A 137 -29.09 9.10 -10.94
CA GLN A 137 -28.90 9.56 -12.32
C GLN A 137 -30.22 10.06 -12.98
N GLU A 138 -31.34 9.59 -12.52
CA GLU A 138 -32.65 9.98 -13.06
C GLU A 138 -33.14 11.28 -12.41
N THR A 139 -33.17 11.29 -11.07
CA THR A 139 -33.73 12.42 -10.31
C THR A 139 -32.75 13.56 -10.09
N LYS A 140 -31.45 13.35 -10.35
CA LYS A 140 -30.33 14.29 -10.09
C LYS A 140 -30.23 14.73 -8.62
N LYS A 141 -30.80 13.96 -7.69
CA LYS A 141 -30.80 14.23 -6.25
C LYS A 141 -29.76 13.32 -5.55
N ILE A 142 -29.31 13.73 -4.37
CA ILE A 142 -28.45 12.93 -3.52
C ILE A 142 -29.19 11.66 -3.09
N LYS A 143 -28.54 10.52 -3.25
CA LYS A 143 -29.00 9.21 -2.81
C LYS A 143 -27.93 8.57 -1.94
N ILE A 144 -28.25 8.30 -0.69
CA ILE A 144 -27.38 7.53 0.23
C ILE A 144 -27.88 6.09 0.24
N ASP A 145 -27.17 5.20 -0.45
CA ASP A 145 -27.53 3.79 -0.52
C ASP A 145 -26.62 2.98 0.41
N LEU A 146 -27.13 2.65 1.59
CA LEU A 146 -26.39 1.89 2.60
C LEU A 146 -26.06 0.44 2.20
N LYS A 147 -26.55 -0.02 1.05
CA LYS A 147 -26.18 -1.33 0.48
C LYS A 147 -24.91 -1.24 -0.38
N ASP A 148 -24.51 -0.05 -0.77
CA ASP A 148 -23.25 0.17 -1.46
C ASP A 148 -22.09 0.11 -0.44
N GLU A 149 -21.14 -0.77 -0.67
CA GLU A 149 -20.02 -1.03 0.25
C GLU A 149 -19.15 0.23 0.48
N ILE A 150 -18.98 1.08 -0.52
CA ILE A 150 -18.20 2.31 -0.42
C ILE A 150 -18.94 3.30 0.48
N ILE A 151 -20.24 3.47 0.26
CA ILE A 151 -21.07 4.37 1.08
C ILE A 151 -21.13 3.84 2.52
N GLU A 152 -21.41 2.56 2.70
CA GLU A 152 -21.48 1.94 4.03
C GLU A 152 -20.20 2.19 4.84
N LYS A 153 -19.02 1.98 4.24
CA LYS A 153 -17.73 2.09 4.94
C LYS A 153 -17.21 3.51 5.09
N THR A 154 -17.67 4.46 4.29
CA THR A 154 -17.22 5.87 4.36
C THR A 154 -18.16 6.78 5.11
N LEU A 155 -19.42 6.37 5.32
CA LEU A 155 -20.43 7.17 5.97
C LEU A 155 -20.20 7.22 7.48
N ILE A 156 -19.78 8.36 8.01
CA ILE A 156 -19.50 8.58 9.43
C ILE A 156 -20.79 8.89 10.20
N ALA A 157 -21.63 9.79 9.66
CA ALA A 157 -22.87 10.20 10.30
C ALA A 157 -23.96 10.44 9.26
N HIS A 158 -25.20 10.06 9.54
CA HIS A 158 -26.36 10.28 8.72
C HIS A 158 -27.61 10.49 9.56
N GLN A 159 -28.41 11.51 9.22
CA GLN A 159 -29.67 11.85 9.91
C GLN A 159 -29.52 11.93 11.45
N GLY A 160 -28.43 12.54 11.92
CA GLY A 160 -28.15 12.71 13.36
C GLY A 160 -27.65 11.47 14.09
N LYS A 161 -27.36 10.37 13.38
CA LYS A 161 -26.82 9.14 13.95
C LYS A 161 -25.39 8.89 13.46
N LEU A 162 -24.52 8.42 14.35
CA LEU A 162 -23.21 7.88 13.97
C LEU A 162 -23.40 6.49 13.33
N MET A 163 -22.72 6.26 12.20
CA MET A 163 -22.83 5.01 11.42
C MET A 163 -21.60 4.13 11.57
N ASN A 164 -20.41 4.73 11.49
CA ASN A 164 -19.13 4.05 11.64
C ASN A 164 -18.21 4.86 12.58
N LEU A 165 -17.64 4.17 13.53
CA LEU A 165 -16.57 4.62 14.44
C LEU A 165 -15.43 3.62 14.38
#